data_52fc8eacbaef151e1c870e55f07903c0
#
_entry.id   52fc8eacbaef151e1c870e55f07903c0
#
_cell.length_a   1.000
_cell.length_b   1.000
_cell.length_c   1.000
_cell.angle_alpha   90.00
_cell.angle_beta   90.00
_cell.angle_gamma   90.00
#
_symmetry.space_group_name_H-M   'P 1'
#
loop_
_entity.id
_entity.type
_entity.pdbx_description
1 polymer ?
#
loop_
_entity_poly.entity_id
_entity_poly.type
_entity_poly.pdbx_seq_one_letter_code
_entity_poly.pdbx_strand_id
1 'polypeptide(L)'
;MKLDLKELLSKVAQNIVTVNYGTVKNTDMTNAVIGGQNSSYAIIQFSKTYQSPPVVFITENNQSLANYGGVLTSATDVTTTQFRLNAHNIQHLASMNFFWVSIGR
;
A
#
# COMPACT_ATOMS: atom_id res chain seq x y z
N MET A 1 0.98 -26.83 28.61
CA MET A 1 0.19 -27.57 27.62
C MET A 1 1.03 -27.82 26.40
N LYS A 2 1.02 -29.04 25.93
CA LYS A 2 1.78 -29.43 24.75
C LYS A 2 0.82 -29.60 23.58
N LEU A 3 1.05 -28.88 22.48
CA LEU A 3 0.27 -29.02 21.25
C LEU A 3 0.99 -29.97 20.29
N ASP A 4 0.25 -30.81 19.61
CA ASP A 4 0.82 -31.57 18.50
C ASP A 4 0.89 -30.65 17.26
N LEU A 5 1.54 -31.13 16.21
CA LEU A 5 1.76 -30.31 15.00
C LEU A 5 0.44 -29.90 14.35
N LYS A 6 -0.53 -30.77 14.31
CA LYS A 6 -1.84 -30.51 13.71
C LYS A 6 -2.57 -29.39 14.45
N GLU A 7 -2.58 -29.45 15.79
CA GLU A 7 -3.19 -28.43 16.61
C GLU A 7 -2.48 -27.09 16.46
N LEU A 8 -1.15 -27.10 16.41
CA LEU A 8 -0.36 -25.90 16.22
C LEU A 8 -0.66 -25.25 14.87
N LEU A 9 -0.70 -26.04 13.81
CA LEU A 9 -1.04 -25.54 12.47
C LEU A 9 -2.45 -24.97 12.40
N SER A 10 -3.40 -25.63 13.10
CA SER A 10 -4.77 -25.12 13.18
C SER A 10 -4.82 -23.77 13.86
N LYS A 11 -4.08 -23.56 14.95
CA LYS A 11 -4.02 -22.27 15.65
C LYS A 11 -3.33 -21.19 14.81
N VAL A 12 -2.28 -21.55 14.11
CA VAL A 12 -1.63 -20.63 13.17
C VAL A 12 -2.60 -20.22 12.08
N ALA A 13 -3.36 -21.16 11.52
CA ALA A 13 -4.36 -20.88 10.50
C ALA A 13 -5.46 -19.93 10.99
N GLN A 14 -5.87 -20.04 12.26
CA GLN A 14 -6.86 -19.13 12.85
C GLN A 14 -6.33 -17.71 13.02
N ASN A 15 -5.02 -17.57 13.13
CA ASN A 15 -4.35 -16.28 13.28
C ASN A 15 -3.71 -15.78 12.00
N ILE A 16 -3.98 -16.44 10.87
CA ILE A 16 -3.45 -16.00 9.59
C ILE A 16 -3.91 -14.60 9.31
N VAL A 17 -2.95 -13.76 8.99
CA VAL A 17 -3.22 -12.40 8.55
C VAL A 17 -3.78 -12.42 7.12
N THR A 18 -4.62 -11.47 6.83
CA THR A 18 -5.06 -11.20 5.48
C THR A 18 -4.03 -10.30 4.81
N VAL A 19 -3.69 -10.62 3.58
CA VAL A 19 -2.75 -9.82 2.78
C VAL A 19 -3.45 -9.40 1.50
N ASN A 20 -3.39 -8.11 1.21
CA ASN A 20 -3.75 -7.55 -0.09
C ASN A 20 -2.52 -6.84 -0.65
N TYR A 21 -2.40 -6.82 -1.96
CA TYR A 21 -1.29 -6.14 -2.62
C TYR A 21 -1.69 -5.70 -4.02
N GLY A 22 -0.92 -4.79 -4.57
CA GLY A 22 -1.15 -4.34 -5.93
C GLY A 22 -0.11 -3.36 -6.40
N THR A 23 -0.24 -2.97 -7.65
CA THR A 23 0.59 -1.96 -8.30
C THR A 23 -0.31 -0.87 -8.84
N VAL A 24 0.09 0.38 -8.65
CA VAL A 24 -0.61 1.55 -9.18
C VAL A 24 0.36 2.34 -10.03
N LYS A 25 -0.05 2.64 -11.27
CA LYS A 25 0.70 3.56 -12.13
C LYS A 25 0.30 4.98 -11.81
N ASN A 26 1.27 5.89 -11.77
CA ASN A 26 0.95 7.28 -11.49
C ASN A 26 0.01 7.89 -12.52
N THR A 27 0.03 7.40 -13.75
CA THR A 27 -0.90 7.84 -14.81
C THR A 27 -2.36 7.52 -14.48
N ASP A 28 -2.61 6.55 -13.61
CA ASP A 28 -3.94 6.16 -13.14
C ASP A 28 -4.34 6.87 -11.85
N MET A 29 -3.48 7.72 -11.33
CA MET A 29 -3.72 8.46 -10.10
C MET A 29 -4.23 9.87 -10.41
N THR A 30 -4.92 10.45 -9.45
CA THR A 30 -5.38 11.84 -9.54
C THR A 30 -4.23 12.77 -9.14
N ASN A 31 -3.86 13.68 -10.04
CA ASN A 31 -2.83 14.67 -9.78
C ASN A 31 -3.41 15.86 -9.02
N ALA A 32 -2.64 16.39 -8.10
CA ALA A 32 -3.02 17.54 -7.30
C ALA A 32 -1.78 18.38 -6.98
N VAL A 33 -2.00 19.65 -6.64
CA VAL A 33 -0.95 20.51 -6.11
C VAL A 33 -1.26 20.72 -4.63
N ILE A 34 -0.37 20.29 -3.76
CA ILE A 34 -0.53 20.39 -2.31
C ILE A 34 0.69 21.12 -1.77
N GLY A 35 0.45 22.29 -1.14
CA GLY A 35 1.54 23.08 -0.58
C GLY A 35 2.54 23.56 -1.64
N GLY A 36 2.11 23.78 -2.87
CA GLY A 36 2.97 24.20 -3.98
C GLY A 36 3.76 23.05 -4.63
N GLN A 37 3.55 21.82 -4.21
CA GLN A 37 4.25 20.66 -4.76
C GLN A 37 3.31 19.77 -5.57
N ASN A 38 3.84 19.21 -6.65
CA ASN A 38 3.12 18.23 -7.44
C ASN A 38 2.94 16.94 -6.62
N SER A 39 1.71 16.49 -6.56
CA SER A 39 1.32 15.30 -5.82
C SER A 39 0.33 14.49 -6.64
N SER A 40 0.17 13.24 -6.30
CA SER A 40 -0.92 12.43 -6.82
C SER A 40 -1.44 11.50 -5.74
N TYR A 41 -2.67 11.05 -5.91
CA TYR A 41 -3.29 10.12 -4.96
C TYR A 41 -4.21 9.16 -5.69
N ALA A 42 -4.47 8.04 -5.05
CA ALA A 42 -5.47 7.07 -5.51
C ALA A 42 -6.15 6.45 -4.30
N ILE A 43 -7.44 6.17 -4.44
CA ILE A 43 -8.17 5.39 -3.46
C ILE A 43 -8.08 3.93 -3.88
N ILE A 44 -7.53 3.11 -3.02
CA ILE A 44 -7.28 1.71 -3.30
C ILE A 44 -8.27 0.86 -2.51
N GLN A 45 -9.04 0.04 -3.21
CA GLN A 45 -9.96 -0.89 -2.59
C GLN A 45 -9.25 -2.21 -2.32
N PHE A 46 -9.39 -2.74 -1.12
CA PHE A 46 -8.89 -4.07 -0.82
C PHE A 46 -9.80 -5.13 -1.45
N SER A 47 -9.21 -6.16 -2.03
CA SER A 47 -9.99 -7.28 -2.55
C SER A 47 -10.57 -8.15 -1.43
N LYS A 48 -9.89 -8.17 -0.28
CA LYS A 48 -10.36 -8.86 0.93
C LYS A 48 -10.52 -7.84 2.04
N THR A 49 -11.68 -7.83 2.69
CA THR A 49 -11.99 -6.93 3.78
C THR A 49 -11.28 -7.36 5.06
N TYR A 50 -10.83 -6.39 5.85
CA TYR A 50 -10.20 -6.61 7.15
C TYR A 50 -11.22 -6.47 8.27
N GLN A 51 -10.92 -7.07 9.43
CA GLN A 51 -11.70 -6.89 10.66
C GLN A 51 -11.39 -5.57 11.34
N SER A 52 -10.16 -5.09 11.19
CA SER A 52 -9.70 -3.79 11.66
C SER A 52 -8.75 -3.20 10.62
N PRO A 53 -8.53 -1.89 10.62
CA PRO A 53 -7.66 -1.28 9.61
C PRO A 53 -6.27 -1.93 9.59
N PRO A 54 -5.78 -2.35 8.41
CA PRO A 54 -4.48 -3.01 8.29
C PRO A 54 -3.33 -2.03 8.34
N VAL A 55 -2.12 -2.56 8.43
CA VAL A 55 -0.89 -1.82 8.15
C VAL A 55 -0.65 -1.84 6.65
N VAL A 56 -0.31 -0.70 6.08
CA VAL A 56 -0.05 -0.55 4.65
C VAL A 56 1.38 -0.11 4.43
N PHE A 57 2.06 -0.80 3.52
CA PHE A 57 3.40 -0.46 3.07
C PHE A 57 3.36 -0.08 1.60
N ILE A 58 4.10 0.96 1.24
CA ILE A 58 4.19 1.45 -0.12
C ILE A 58 5.65 1.56 -0.51
N THR A 59 5.99 1.10 -1.71
CA THR A 59 7.32 1.28 -2.26
C THR A 59 7.21 1.73 -3.71
N GLU A 60 8.21 2.48 -4.14
CA GLU A 60 8.34 2.89 -5.53
C GLU A 60 8.94 1.74 -6.33
N ASN A 61 8.41 1.53 -7.52
CA ASN A 61 8.89 0.49 -8.42
C ASN A 61 9.40 1.11 -9.71
N ASN A 62 10.43 1.97 -9.60
CA ASN A 62 10.94 2.75 -10.71
C ASN A 62 12.46 2.81 -10.69
N GLN A 63 13.07 1.90 -11.42
CA GLN A 63 14.54 1.84 -11.49
C GLN A 63 15.15 3.05 -12.19
N SER A 64 14.44 3.66 -13.10
CA SER A 64 14.94 4.80 -13.88
C SER A 64 14.97 6.11 -13.09
N LEU A 65 14.45 6.14 -11.87
CA LEU A 65 14.33 7.37 -11.07
C LEU A 65 15.44 7.52 -10.02
N ALA A 66 16.47 6.71 -10.06
CA ALA A 66 17.55 6.77 -9.08
C ALA A 66 18.23 8.14 -9.00
N ASN A 67 18.15 8.95 -10.07
CA ASN A 67 18.81 10.26 -10.16
C ASN A 67 17.86 11.44 -9.90
N TYR A 68 16.60 11.18 -9.55
CA TYR A 68 15.59 12.24 -9.42
C TYR A 68 15.14 12.34 -7.98
N GLY A 69 15.87 12.68 -7.06
CA GLY A 69 15.41 12.93 -5.69
C GLY A 69 14.30 11.98 -5.18
N GLY A 70 14.03 12.02 -3.92
CA GLY A 70 13.06 11.13 -3.31
C GLY A 70 11.60 11.54 -3.56
N VAL A 71 10.76 10.56 -3.76
CA VAL A 71 9.31 10.72 -3.72
C VAL A 71 8.84 10.28 -2.34
N LEU A 72 8.03 11.10 -1.69
CA LEU A 72 7.44 10.75 -0.41
C LEU A 72 6.10 10.07 -0.66
N THR A 73 5.97 8.86 -0.17
CA THR A 73 4.71 8.13 -0.22
C THR A 73 4.13 7.98 1.18
N SER A 74 2.81 7.95 1.25
CA SER A 74 2.11 7.68 2.50
C SER A 74 0.78 7.00 2.23
N ALA A 75 0.36 6.18 3.19
CA ALA A 75 -0.99 5.64 3.22
C ALA A 75 -1.77 6.41 4.27
N THR A 76 -2.90 6.98 3.87
CA THR A 76 -3.81 7.70 4.77
C THR A 76 -5.22 7.15 4.63
N ASP A 77 -6.10 7.54 5.56
CA ASP A 77 -7.52 7.13 5.53
C ASP A 77 -7.66 5.61 5.41
N VAL A 78 -6.84 4.89 6.14
CA VAL A 78 -6.86 3.43 6.12
C VAL A 78 -8.07 2.93 6.89
N THR A 79 -8.90 2.18 6.19
CA THR A 79 -10.10 1.54 6.76
C THR A 79 -10.03 0.03 6.55
N THR A 80 -11.06 -0.67 6.91
CA THR A 80 -11.15 -2.11 6.69
C THR A 80 -11.35 -2.49 5.21
N THR A 81 -11.73 -1.54 4.36
CA THR A 81 -12.08 -1.81 2.96
C THR A 81 -11.20 -1.09 1.95
N GLN A 82 -10.51 -0.02 2.36
CA GLN A 82 -9.76 0.81 1.44
C GLN A 82 -8.71 1.65 2.15
N PHE A 83 -7.82 2.25 1.38
CA PHE A 83 -6.91 3.28 1.86
C PHE A 83 -6.63 4.29 0.75
N ARG A 84 -6.04 5.41 1.13
CA ARG A 84 -5.58 6.41 0.17
C ARG A 84 -4.06 6.32 0.05
N LEU A 85 -3.59 6.07 -1.17
CA LEU A 85 -2.17 6.10 -1.49
C LEU A 85 -1.83 7.51 -1.95
N ASN A 86 -0.85 8.13 -1.30
CA ASN A 86 -0.40 9.48 -1.64
C ASN A 86 1.06 9.43 -2.09
N ALA A 87 1.38 10.25 -3.07
CA ALA A 87 2.76 10.44 -3.52
C ALA A 87 3.02 11.94 -3.68
N HIS A 88 4.09 12.43 -3.07
CA HIS A 88 4.46 13.84 -3.07
C HIS A 88 5.80 14.05 -3.75
N ASN A 89 6.02 15.26 -4.27
CA ASN A 89 7.26 15.66 -4.94
C ASN A 89 7.52 14.84 -6.20
N ILE A 90 6.51 14.71 -7.04
CA ILE A 90 6.59 13.89 -8.24
C ILE A 90 6.97 14.78 -9.42
N GLN A 91 8.15 14.54 -9.99
CA GLN A 91 8.64 15.32 -11.13
C GLN A 91 8.45 14.60 -12.46
N HIS A 92 8.38 13.27 -12.45
CA HIS A 92 8.28 12.44 -13.64
C HIS A 92 7.10 11.49 -13.55
N LEU A 93 5.91 12.06 -13.64
CA LEU A 93 4.66 11.37 -13.34
C LEU A 93 4.42 10.15 -14.23
N ALA A 94 4.75 10.24 -15.51
CA ALA A 94 4.40 9.20 -16.47
C ALA A 94 5.17 7.89 -16.27
N SER A 95 6.33 7.94 -15.61
CA SER A 95 7.18 6.77 -15.44
C SER A 95 7.12 6.18 -14.05
N MET A 96 6.32 6.76 -13.15
CA MET A 96 6.24 6.30 -11.77
C MET A 96 5.22 5.22 -11.59
N ASN A 97 5.63 4.15 -10.91
CA ASN A 97 4.76 3.08 -10.45
C ASN A 97 4.98 2.88 -8.95
N PHE A 98 3.92 2.46 -8.27
CA PHE A 98 3.97 2.20 -6.84
C PHE A 98 3.46 0.79 -6.58
N PHE A 99 4.20 0.05 -5.79
CA PHE A 99 3.75 -1.23 -5.28
C PHE A 99 3.31 -1.02 -3.83
N TRP A 100 2.21 -1.63 -3.45
CA TRP A 100 1.72 -1.57 -2.08
C TRP A 100 1.37 -2.96 -1.58
N VAL A 101 1.43 -3.13 -0.28
CA VAL A 101 0.99 -4.34 0.40
C VAL A 101 0.32 -3.93 1.70
N SER A 102 -0.77 -4.57 2.04
CA SER A 102 -1.45 -4.40 3.32
C SER A 102 -1.52 -5.72 4.05
N ILE A 103 -1.36 -5.66 5.36
CA ILE A 103 -1.34 -6.84 6.22
C ILE A 103 -2.18 -6.53 7.45
N GLY A 104 -3.08 -7.44 7.77
CA GLY A 104 -3.93 -7.31 8.94
C GLY A 104 -4.83 -8.53 9.14
N ARG A 105 -5.84 -8.36 9.94
CA ARG A 105 -6.80 -9.42 10.22
C ARG A 105 -8.20 -9.07 9.78
#